data_0de6d51ee7c10c7853196ed4136cbc51
#
_entry.id   0de6d51ee7c10c7853196ed4136cbc51
#
_cell.length_a   1.000
_cell.length_b   1.000
_cell.length_c   1.000
_cell.angle_alpha   90.00
_cell.angle_beta   90.00
_cell.angle_gamma   90.00
#
_symmetry.space_group_name_H-M   'P 1'
#
loop_
_entity.id
_entity.type
_entity.pdbx_description
1 polymer ?
#
loop_
_entity_poly.entity_id
_entity_poly.type
_entity_poly.pdbx_seq_one_letter_code
_entity_poly.pdbx_strand_id
1 'polypeptide(L)'
;MTINDYQTLAMRTLNPALSKKDVLINGVMGLCGEAGEAIDIVKKHLAQGHDLDREALIKELGDVAWYLAETAYALDVPLEDVLQKNIDKLKARYPKGFEMEKSLHRCEDMRIDRAKPEDADAVFALYHSLIDTPYSTWSEDYPSQELVLEDVQCGKTLVMRDPSGRIVAAIALLPGEEEAEFDGKAPWYEDVAKWAVPSRLGVAADQQGKGIAKRMLMAAMDAAREEGCDAVRFLVAKSNPIPQRAYASLCFDVCGECELWGERWLCYQKRL
;
A
#
# COMPACT_ATOMS: atom_id res chain seq x y z
N MET A 1 -28.96 -16.61 -9.13
CA MET A 1 -27.59 -16.92 -9.55
C MET A 1 -26.65 -16.02 -8.75
N THR A 2 -25.72 -16.61 -8.01
CA THR A 2 -24.65 -15.87 -7.32
C THR A 2 -23.51 -15.56 -8.30
N ILE A 3 -22.54 -14.73 -7.87
CA ILE A 3 -21.37 -14.42 -8.71
C ILE A 3 -20.53 -15.68 -8.96
N ASN A 4 -20.36 -16.52 -7.95
CA ASN A 4 -19.61 -17.78 -8.09
C ASN A 4 -20.36 -18.84 -8.89
N ASP A 5 -21.70 -18.84 -8.85
CA ASP A 5 -22.51 -19.67 -9.77
C ASP A 5 -22.28 -19.25 -11.22
N TYR A 6 -22.22 -17.95 -11.49
CA TYR A 6 -21.93 -17.42 -12.82
C TYR A 6 -20.56 -17.89 -13.30
N GLN A 7 -19.50 -17.74 -12.48
CA GLN A 7 -18.16 -18.21 -12.84
C GLN A 7 -18.16 -19.72 -13.17
N THR A 8 -18.82 -20.53 -12.35
CA THR A 8 -18.93 -21.97 -12.55
C THR A 8 -19.62 -22.31 -13.88
N LEU A 9 -20.73 -21.61 -14.18
CA LEU A 9 -21.49 -21.84 -15.42
C LEU A 9 -20.72 -21.35 -16.65
N ALA A 10 -20.06 -20.20 -16.58
CA ALA A 10 -19.26 -19.65 -17.67
C ALA A 10 -18.09 -20.59 -18.01
N MET A 11 -17.40 -21.14 -17.02
CA MET A 11 -16.27 -22.04 -17.24
C MET A 11 -16.65 -23.41 -17.86
N ARG A 12 -17.92 -23.73 -17.96
CA ARG A 12 -18.38 -24.92 -18.74
C ARG A 12 -18.08 -24.80 -20.24
N THR A 13 -17.90 -23.59 -20.75
CA THR A 13 -17.60 -23.32 -22.15
C THR A 13 -16.11 -23.05 -22.40
N LEU A 14 -15.29 -23.14 -21.35
CA LEU A 14 -13.84 -23.03 -21.47
C LEU A 14 -13.28 -24.16 -22.34
N ASN A 15 -12.35 -23.85 -23.24
CA ASN A 15 -11.65 -24.83 -24.04
C ASN A 15 -10.74 -25.72 -23.15
N PRO A 16 -11.07 -27.02 -22.99
CA PRO A 16 -10.31 -27.92 -22.10
C PRO A 16 -8.92 -28.27 -22.61
N ALA A 17 -8.57 -27.90 -23.84
CA ALA A 17 -7.24 -28.16 -24.41
C ALA A 17 -6.20 -27.10 -24.04
N LEU A 18 -6.62 -25.97 -23.47
CA LEU A 18 -5.70 -24.89 -23.08
C LEU A 18 -4.94 -25.23 -21.79
N SER A 19 -3.64 -24.97 -21.78
CA SER A 19 -2.88 -24.99 -20.53
C SER A 19 -3.34 -23.84 -19.61
N LYS A 20 -3.10 -23.94 -18.31
CA LYS A 20 -3.46 -22.88 -17.34
C LYS A 20 -2.86 -21.51 -17.73
N LYS A 21 -1.64 -21.51 -18.27
CA LYS A 21 -0.99 -20.30 -18.77
C LYS A 21 -1.73 -19.71 -19.97
N ASP A 22 -2.17 -20.58 -20.91
CA ASP A 22 -2.87 -20.12 -22.10
C ASP A 22 -4.28 -19.62 -21.75
N VAL A 23 -4.96 -20.22 -20.78
CA VAL A 23 -6.24 -19.72 -20.23
C VAL A 23 -6.07 -18.29 -19.67
N LEU A 24 -5.00 -18.03 -18.90
CA LEU A 24 -4.74 -16.68 -18.39
C LEU A 24 -4.49 -15.67 -19.52
N ILE A 25 -3.71 -16.06 -20.52
CA ILE A 25 -3.42 -15.19 -21.68
C ILE A 25 -4.71 -14.93 -22.46
N ASN A 26 -5.48 -15.99 -22.77
CA ASN A 26 -6.76 -15.88 -23.46
C ASN A 26 -7.73 -14.97 -22.73
N GLY A 27 -7.89 -15.15 -21.42
CA GLY A 27 -8.78 -14.35 -20.60
C GLY A 27 -8.46 -12.85 -20.64
N VAL A 28 -7.18 -12.48 -20.49
CA VAL A 28 -6.77 -11.07 -20.54
C VAL A 28 -6.90 -10.48 -21.95
N MET A 29 -6.54 -11.23 -22.99
CA MET A 29 -6.65 -10.77 -24.38
C MET A 29 -8.11 -10.63 -24.81
N GLY A 30 -8.96 -11.61 -24.48
CA GLY A 30 -10.38 -11.58 -24.81
C GLY A 30 -11.09 -10.45 -24.10
N LEU A 31 -10.80 -10.22 -22.83
CA LEU A 31 -11.36 -9.09 -22.08
C LEU A 31 -11.08 -7.74 -22.79
N CYS A 32 -9.89 -7.55 -23.34
CA CYS A 32 -9.55 -6.36 -24.13
C CYS A 32 -10.29 -6.35 -25.48
N GLY A 33 -10.48 -7.51 -26.12
CA GLY A 33 -11.20 -7.64 -27.39
C GLY A 33 -12.66 -7.21 -27.25
N GLU A 34 -13.40 -7.84 -26.35
CA GLU A 34 -14.83 -7.57 -26.14
C GLU A 34 -15.07 -6.14 -25.62
N ALA A 35 -14.17 -5.61 -24.77
CA ALA A 35 -14.23 -4.19 -24.41
C ALA A 35 -14.06 -3.28 -25.65
N GLY A 36 -13.25 -3.68 -26.62
CA GLY A 36 -13.09 -2.98 -27.91
C GLY A 36 -14.36 -3.02 -28.76
N GLU A 37 -15.08 -4.14 -28.80
CA GLU A 37 -16.35 -4.29 -29.50
C GLU A 37 -17.44 -3.41 -28.85
N ALA A 38 -17.52 -3.42 -27.53
CA ALA A 38 -18.39 -2.49 -26.78
C ALA A 38 -18.06 -1.01 -27.08
N ILE A 39 -16.78 -0.64 -27.18
CA ILE A 39 -16.33 0.72 -27.55
C ILE A 39 -16.81 1.07 -28.98
N ASP A 40 -16.74 0.15 -29.93
CA ASP A 40 -17.14 0.41 -31.31
C ASP A 40 -18.63 0.71 -31.44
N ILE A 41 -19.49 0.01 -30.71
CA ILE A 41 -20.93 0.28 -30.63
C ILE A 41 -21.19 1.72 -30.15
N VAL A 42 -20.54 2.11 -29.05
CA VAL A 42 -20.70 3.46 -28.48
C VAL A 42 -20.12 4.53 -29.39
N LYS A 43 -18.96 4.27 -30.02
CA LYS A 43 -18.32 5.17 -30.99
C LYS A 43 -19.23 5.43 -32.20
N LYS A 44 -19.86 4.40 -32.74
CA LYS A 44 -20.80 4.54 -33.87
C LYS A 44 -22.00 5.44 -33.49
N HIS A 45 -22.51 5.26 -32.28
CA HIS A 45 -23.58 6.14 -31.77
C HIS A 45 -23.10 7.59 -31.60
N LEU A 46 -21.99 7.82 -30.92
CA LEU A 46 -21.53 9.17 -30.58
C LEU A 46 -20.97 9.95 -31.76
N ALA A 47 -20.24 9.27 -32.69
CA ALA A 47 -19.47 9.95 -33.71
C ALA A 47 -19.98 9.72 -35.15
N GLN A 48 -20.85 8.73 -35.40
CA GLN A 48 -21.26 8.37 -36.75
C GLN A 48 -22.81 8.43 -36.95
N GLY A 49 -23.57 8.91 -35.96
CA GLY A 49 -25.00 9.14 -36.06
C GLY A 49 -25.88 7.88 -36.04
N HIS A 50 -25.34 6.73 -35.65
CA HIS A 50 -26.12 5.52 -35.45
C HIS A 50 -26.98 5.61 -34.17
N ASP A 51 -28.15 4.97 -34.16
CA ASP A 51 -28.83 4.71 -32.89
C ASP A 51 -28.01 3.77 -32.01
N LEU A 52 -28.10 3.97 -30.68
CA LEU A 52 -27.43 3.10 -29.74
C LEU A 52 -28.05 1.71 -29.73
N ASP A 53 -27.35 0.73 -30.23
CA ASP A 53 -27.74 -0.68 -30.13
C ASP A 53 -27.50 -1.21 -28.71
N ARG A 54 -28.52 -1.07 -27.87
CA ARG A 54 -28.44 -1.48 -26.45
C ARG A 54 -28.33 -3.00 -26.29
N GLU A 55 -28.99 -3.78 -27.16
CA GLU A 55 -28.94 -5.24 -27.08
C GLU A 55 -27.60 -5.78 -27.47
N ALA A 56 -26.98 -5.22 -28.52
CA ALA A 56 -25.60 -5.56 -28.87
C ALA A 56 -24.63 -5.20 -27.73
N LEU A 57 -24.74 -3.98 -27.18
CA LEU A 57 -23.88 -3.57 -26.06
C LEU A 57 -24.03 -4.47 -24.82
N ILE A 58 -25.25 -4.93 -24.50
CA ILE A 58 -25.48 -5.87 -23.40
C ILE A 58 -24.79 -7.21 -23.65
N LYS A 59 -24.75 -7.68 -24.89
CA LYS A 59 -24.05 -8.93 -25.25
C LYS A 59 -22.54 -8.77 -25.02
N GLU A 60 -21.93 -7.71 -25.57
CA GLU A 60 -20.50 -7.45 -25.38
C GLU A 60 -20.10 -7.33 -23.90
N LEU A 61 -20.95 -6.69 -23.07
CA LEU A 61 -20.74 -6.66 -21.61
C LEU A 61 -20.84 -8.05 -20.97
N GLY A 62 -21.67 -8.95 -21.53
CA GLY A 62 -21.71 -10.36 -21.13
C GLY A 62 -20.42 -11.08 -21.45
N ASP A 63 -19.85 -10.87 -22.64
CA ASP A 63 -18.61 -11.47 -23.09
C ASP A 63 -17.41 -10.93 -22.31
N VAL A 64 -17.36 -9.64 -22.01
CA VAL A 64 -16.40 -9.06 -21.04
C VAL A 64 -16.48 -9.77 -19.67
N ALA A 65 -17.69 -10.03 -19.17
CA ALA A 65 -17.88 -10.74 -17.89
C ALA A 65 -17.41 -12.18 -17.96
N TRP A 66 -17.57 -12.85 -19.12
CA TRP A 66 -17.09 -14.21 -19.35
C TRP A 66 -15.55 -14.27 -19.26
N TYR A 67 -14.84 -13.38 -19.96
CA TYR A 67 -13.39 -13.32 -19.92
C TYR A 67 -12.84 -12.86 -18.56
N LEU A 68 -13.58 -12.05 -17.82
CA LEU A 68 -13.23 -11.73 -16.43
C LEU A 68 -13.30 -12.98 -15.53
N ALA A 69 -14.34 -13.82 -15.71
CA ALA A 69 -14.49 -15.07 -14.97
C ALA A 69 -13.39 -16.08 -15.34
N GLU A 70 -13.02 -16.18 -16.63
CA GLU A 70 -11.91 -17.02 -17.11
C GLU A 70 -10.58 -16.59 -16.50
N THR A 71 -10.30 -15.29 -16.48
CA THR A 71 -9.07 -14.75 -15.90
C THR A 71 -8.97 -15.06 -14.40
N ALA A 72 -10.07 -14.87 -13.66
CA ALA A 72 -10.14 -15.20 -12.24
C ALA A 72 -9.94 -16.72 -12.00
N TYR A 73 -10.55 -17.55 -12.83
CA TYR A 73 -10.37 -19.01 -12.81
C TYR A 73 -8.90 -19.42 -13.03
N ALA A 74 -8.22 -18.82 -14.02
CA ALA A 74 -6.82 -19.10 -14.30
C ALA A 74 -5.88 -18.74 -13.13
N LEU A 75 -6.30 -17.79 -12.28
CA LEU A 75 -5.59 -17.37 -11.08
C LEU A 75 -5.98 -18.15 -9.81
N ASP A 76 -6.86 -19.17 -9.91
CA ASP A 76 -7.45 -19.91 -8.79
C ASP A 76 -8.17 -19.00 -7.77
N VAL A 77 -8.82 -17.94 -8.24
CA VAL A 77 -9.52 -16.97 -7.40
C VAL A 77 -11.02 -16.99 -7.72
N PRO A 78 -11.91 -17.08 -6.71
CA PRO A 78 -13.33 -16.85 -6.91
C PRO A 78 -13.60 -15.45 -7.48
N LEU A 79 -14.49 -15.35 -8.47
CA LEU A 79 -14.84 -14.06 -9.06
C LEU A 79 -15.41 -13.08 -8.01
N GLU A 80 -16.14 -13.60 -7.05
CA GLU A 80 -16.66 -12.81 -5.92
C GLU A 80 -15.55 -12.11 -5.14
N ASP A 81 -14.41 -12.79 -4.90
CA ASP A 81 -13.26 -12.21 -4.20
C ASP A 81 -12.61 -11.07 -5.00
N VAL A 82 -12.57 -11.18 -6.33
CA VAL A 82 -12.08 -10.10 -7.20
C VAL A 82 -12.96 -8.87 -7.06
N LEU A 83 -14.29 -9.06 -7.10
CA LEU A 83 -15.26 -7.99 -6.96
C LEU A 83 -15.25 -7.39 -5.54
N GLN A 84 -15.15 -8.24 -4.50
CA GLN A 84 -15.06 -7.79 -3.11
C GLN A 84 -13.82 -6.93 -2.87
N LYS A 85 -12.66 -7.37 -3.35
CA LYS A 85 -11.41 -6.58 -3.27
C LYS A 85 -11.55 -5.21 -3.96
N ASN A 86 -12.27 -5.16 -5.09
CA ASN A 86 -12.54 -3.87 -5.74
C ASN A 86 -13.46 -2.98 -4.91
N ILE A 87 -14.53 -3.52 -4.32
CA ILE A 87 -15.43 -2.79 -3.42
C ILE A 87 -14.69 -2.27 -2.19
N ASP A 88 -13.84 -3.08 -1.57
CA ASP A 88 -13.06 -2.67 -0.41
C ASP A 88 -12.07 -1.54 -0.75
N LYS A 89 -11.42 -1.62 -1.91
CA LYS A 89 -10.60 -0.54 -2.47
C LYS A 89 -11.42 0.74 -2.67
N LEU A 90 -12.62 0.64 -3.25
CA LEU A 90 -13.49 1.79 -3.50
C LEU A 90 -14.02 2.41 -2.20
N LYS A 91 -14.40 1.59 -1.21
CA LYS A 91 -14.80 2.05 0.13
C LYS A 91 -13.67 2.77 0.85
N ALA A 92 -12.44 2.23 0.75
CA ALA A 92 -11.26 2.88 1.32
C ALA A 92 -10.98 4.24 0.66
N ARG A 93 -11.14 4.34 -0.66
CA ARG A 93 -10.92 5.57 -1.43
C ARG A 93 -12.04 6.59 -1.24
N TYR A 94 -13.28 6.13 -1.21
CA TYR A 94 -14.50 6.95 -1.19
C TYR A 94 -15.44 6.54 -0.05
N PRO A 95 -15.07 6.73 1.23
CA PRO A 95 -15.87 6.24 2.37
C PRO A 95 -17.24 6.86 2.47
N LYS A 96 -17.46 8.05 1.88
CA LYS A 96 -18.75 8.77 1.85
C LYS A 96 -19.36 8.86 0.44
N GLY A 97 -18.85 8.09 -0.54
CA GLY A 97 -19.21 8.18 -1.94
C GLY A 97 -18.14 8.92 -2.76
N PHE A 98 -18.40 9.05 -4.08
CA PHE A 98 -17.44 9.66 -5.01
C PHE A 98 -17.15 11.11 -4.66
N GLU A 99 -15.86 11.46 -4.55
CA GLU A 99 -15.35 12.81 -4.37
C GLU A 99 -14.33 13.10 -5.48
N MET A 100 -14.55 14.17 -6.24
CA MET A 100 -13.70 14.54 -7.39
C MET A 100 -12.24 14.78 -6.95
N GLU A 101 -12.03 15.44 -5.84
CA GLU A 101 -10.69 15.73 -5.30
C GLU A 101 -9.91 14.44 -5.00
N LYS A 102 -10.57 13.44 -4.39
CA LYS A 102 -9.95 12.11 -4.15
C LYS A 102 -9.71 11.32 -5.44
N SER A 103 -10.40 11.65 -6.51
CA SER A 103 -10.13 11.06 -7.83
C SER A 103 -8.93 11.70 -8.52
N LEU A 104 -8.74 13.00 -8.34
CA LEU A 104 -7.61 13.75 -8.89
C LEU A 104 -6.29 13.44 -8.15
N HIS A 105 -6.35 13.21 -6.84
CA HIS A 105 -5.17 12.96 -5.99
C HIS A 105 -5.15 11.49 -5.52
N ARG A 106 -4.89 10.57 -6.44
CA ARG A 106 -4.82 9.13 -6.15
C ARG A 106 -3.54 8.81 -5.37
N CYS A 107 -3.68 8.10 -4.24
CA CYS A 107 -2.50 7.57 -3.54
C CYS A 107 -1.66 6.64 -4.41
N GLU A 108 -2.25 6.01 -5.43
CA GLU A 108 -1.56 5.14 -6.40
C GLU A 108 -0.53 5.90 -7.25
N ASP A 109 -0.73 7.21 -7.45
CA ASP A 109 0.18 8.08 -8.21
C ASP A 109 1.35 8.63 -7.36
N MET A 110 1.36 8.32 -6.06
CA MET A 110 2.44 8.74 -5.15
C MET A 110 3.64 7.82 -5.31
N ARG A 111 4.83 8.44 -5.43
CA ARG A 111 6.11 7.75 -5.55
C ARG A 111 6.83 7.71 -4.21
N ILE A 112 7.52 6.61 -3.96
CA ILE A 112 8.42 6.46 -2.80
C ILE A 112 9.82 6.33 -3.35
N ASP A 113 10.70 7.20 -2.88
CA ASP A 113 12.11 7.24 -3.25
C ASP A 113 12.96 7.48 -2.00
N ARG A 114 14.27 7.24 -2.09
CA ARG A 114 15.20 7.73 -1.07
C ARG A 114 15.25 9.26 -1.13
N ALA A 115 15.24 9.89 0.04
CA ALA A 115 15.39 11.34 0.15
C ALA A 115 16.75 11.76 -0.39
N LYS A 116 16.76 12.91 -1.06
CA LYS A 116 17.99 13.54 -1.54
C LYS A 116 18.40 14.65 -0.56
N PRO A 117 19.68 15.08 -0.53
CA PRO A 117 20.13 16.14 0.38
C PRO A 117 19.25 17.41 0.36
N GLU A 118 18.74 17.78 -0.82
CA GLU A 118 17.82 18.93 -0.97
C GLU A 118 16.44 18.75 -0.32
N ASP A 119 16.10 17.54 0.11
CA ASP A 119 14.81 17.22 0.75
C ASP A 119 14.82 17.42 2.26
N ALA A 120 15.98 17.58 2.88
CA ALA A 120 16.14 17.60 4.33
C ALA A 120 15.23 18.62 5.02
N ASP A 121 15.17 19.85 4.51
CA ASP A 121 14.31 20.91 5.06
C ASP A 121 12.82 20.57 4.93
N ALA A 122 12.40 19.95 3.81
CA ALA A 122 11.01 19.56 3.62
C ALA A 122 10.62 18.36 4.51
N VAL A 123 11.54 17.42 4.74
CA VAL A 123 11.35 16.30 5.68
C VAL A 123 11.25 16.83 7.11
N PHE A 124 12.15 17.74 7.50
CA PHE A 124 12.11 18.39 8.81
C PHE A 124 10.79 19.15 9.02
N ALA A 125 10.39 19.97 8.05
CA ALA A 125 9.12 20.71 8.11
C ALA A 125 7.90 19.77 8.23
N LEU A 126 7.91 18.62 7.54
CA LEU A 126 6.88 17.60 7.69
C LEU A 126 6.84 17.08 9.14
N TYR A 127 7.96 16.66 9.70
CA TYR A 127 8.02 16.15 11.07
C TYR A 127 7.60 17.19 12.09
N HIS A 128 8.09 18.41 11.96
CA HIS A 128 7.73 19.52 12.84
C HIS A 128 6.23 19.83 12.80
N SER A 129 5.59 19.73 11.65
CA SER A 129 4.14 19.93 11.51
C SER A 129 3.28 18.89 12.26
N LEU A 130 3.89 17.81 12.76
CA LEU A 130 3.22 16.72 13.46
C LEU A 130 3.42 16.73 14.97
N ILE A 131 4.20 17.66 15.53
CA ILE A 131 4.53 17.72 16.96
C ILE A 131 3.26 17.81 17.81
N ASP A 132 2.35 18.72 17.50
CA ASP A 132 1.14 18.97 18.29
C ASP A 132 -0.05 18.07 17.89
N THR A 133 0.19 17.02 17.10
CA THR A 133 -0.88 16.10 16.72
C THR A 133 -1.19 15.11 17.84
N PRO A 134 -2.44 14.64 17.97
CA PRO A 134 -2.79 13.66 18.98
C PRO A 134 -1.89 12.41 18.91
N TYR A 135 -1.37 11.99 20.07
CA TYR A 135 -0.46 10.84 20.22
C TYR A 135 0.94 11.01 19.59
N SER A 136 1.34 12.22 19.20
CA SER A 136 2.72 12.49 18.85
C SER A 136 3.61 12.34 20.08
N THR A 137 4.73 11.63 19.93
CA THR A 137 5.80 11.56 20.94
C THR A 137 6.94 12.50 20.60
N TRP A 138 6.79 13.32 19.57
CA TRP A 138 7.79 14.30 19.13
C TRP A 138 7.66 15.61 19.88
N SER A 139 8.78 16.35 19.95
CA SER A 139 8.89 17.65 20.63
C SER A 139 9.63 18.65 19.75
N GLU A 140 9.75 19.90 20.20
CA GLU A 140 10.55 20.93 19.53
C GLU A 140 12.03 20.50 19.37
N ASP A 141 12.53 19.66 20.28
CA ASP A 141 13.91 19.20 20.29
C ASP A 141 14.10 17.86 19.54
N TYR A 142 13.01 17.16 19.17
CA TYR A 142 13.11 15.84 18.52
C TYR A 142 11.94 15.57 17.55
N PRO A 143 12.26 15.10 16.31
CA PRO A 143 13.59 15.00 15.71
C PRO A 143 14.18 16.40 15.42
N SER A 144 15.48 16.60 15.71
CA SER A 144 16.15 17.87 15.41
C SER A 144 16.45 18.02 13.92
N GLN A 145 16.69 19.26 13.47
CA GLN A 145 17.03 19.53 12.07
C GLN A 145 18.35 18.86 11.68
N GLU A 146 19.33 18.84 12.58
CA GLU A 146 20.63 18.19 12.37
C GLU A 146 20.47 16.69 12.18
N LEU A 147 19.65 16.03 13.01
CA LEU A 147 19.39 14.62 12.92
C LEU A 147 18.72 14.25 11.60
N VAL A 148 17.73 15.05 11.16
CA VAL A 148 17.04 14.83 9.88
C VAL A 148 18.00 15.01 8.70
N LEU A 149 18.86 16.04 8.76
CA LEU A 149 19.89 16.28 7.74
C LEU A 149 20.86 15.11 7.64
N GLU A 150 21.35 14.60 8.78
CA GLU A 150 22.23 13.44 8.83
C GLU A 150 21.57 12.19 8.23
N ASP A 151 20.35 11.86 8.63
CA ASP A 151 19.61 10.71 8.10
C ASP A 151 19.42 10.79 6.58
N VAL A 152 19.12 11.99 6.06
CA VAL A 152 18.95 12.21 4.63
C VAL A 152 20.29 12.08 3.90
N GLN A 153 21.36 12.70 4.42
CA GLN A 153 22.69 12.64 3.82
C GLN A 153 23.27 11.23 3.81
N CYS A 154 23.01 10.46 4.87
CA CYS A 154 23.42 9.06 4.96
C CYS A 154 22.50 8.11 4.14
N GLY A 155 21.49 8.63 3.42
CA GLY A 155 20.57 7.83 2.61
C GLY A 155 19.62 6.95 3.43
N LYS A 156 19.42 7.24 4.73
CA LYS A 156 18.56 6.47 5.62
C LYS A 156 17.08 6.79 5.48
N THR A 157 16.71 7.90 4.85
CA THR A 157 15.34 8.39 4.78
C THR A 157 14.67 8.01 3.46
N LEU A 158 13.47 7.40 3.54
CA LEU A 158 12.54 7.24 2.42
C LEU A 158 11.47 8.32 2.51
N VAL A 159 11.09 8.88 1.36
CA VAL A 159 10.04 9.89 1.24
C VAL A 159 8.98 9.46 0.24
N MET A 160 7.73 9.79 0.53
CA MET A 160 6.64 9.67 -0.44
C MET A 160 6.28 11.05 -0.96
N ARG A 161 6.21 11.16 -2.29
CA ARG A 161 5.83 12.40 -2.98
C ARG A 161 4.47 12.25 -3.64
N ASP A 162 3.68 13.29 -3.56
CA ASP A 162 2.45 13.42 -4.34
C ASP A 162 2.79 13.78 -5.81
N PRO A 163 1.80 13.79 -6.74
CA PRO A 163 2.02 14.15 -8.13
C PRO A 163 2.57 15.55 -8.37
N SER A 164 2.43 16.47 -7.39
CA SER A 164 3.03 17.82 -7.46
C SER A 164 4.51 17.85 -7.05
N GLY A 165 5.03 16.72 -6.53
CA GLY A 165 6.38 16.61 -5.99
C GLY A 165 6.52 16.96 -4.50
N ARG A 166 5.41 17.33 -3.81
CA ARG A 166 5.40 17.61 -2.37
C ARG A 166 5.67 16.33 -1.59
N ILE A 167 6.56 16.38 -0.59
CA ILE A 167 6.76 15.30 0.36
C ILE A 167 5.55 15.24 1.30
N VAL A 168 4.85 14.11 1.28
CA VAL A 168 3.64 13.86 2.07
C VAL A 168 3.83 12.81 3.16
N ALA A 169 4.91 12.05 3.10
CA ALA A 169 5.32 11.16 4.16
C ALA A 169 6.83 10.94 4.12
N ALA A 170 7.39 10.63 5.27
CA ALA A 170 8.79 10.25 5.41
C ALA A 170 8.95 9.17 6.49
N ILE A 171 9.96 8.33 6.35
CA ILE A 171 10.36 7.32 7.33
C ILE A 171 11.89 7.16 7.28
N ALA A 172 12.53 7.12 8.43
CA ALA A 172 13.94 6.73 8.50
C ALA A 172 14.06 5.21 8.64
N LEU A 173 15.05 4.62 7.99
CA LEU A 173 15.43 3.22 8.13
C LEU A 173 16.86 3.19 8.68
N LEU A 174 17.00 2.86 9.96
CA LEU A 174 18.27 2.89 10.65
C LEU A 174 18.88 1.48 10.70
N PRO A 175 20.21 1.35 10.60
CA PRO A 175 20.88 0.09 10.92
C PRO A 175 20.62 -0.30 12.37
N GLY A 176 20.37 -1.58 12.64
CA GLY A 176 20.09 -2.07 13.99
C GLY A 176 21.19 -1.78 15.01
N GLU A 177 22.43 -1.71 14.55
CA GLU A 177 23.61 -1.41 15.38
C GLU A 177 23.58 0.02 15.96
N GLU A 178 22.95 0.96 15.28
CA GLU A 178 22.81 2.35 15.76
C GLU A 178 21.74 2.48 16.86
N GLU A 179 20.84 1.52 16.97
CA GLU A 179 19.76 1.50 17.96
C GLU A 179 20.02 0.43 19.06
N ALA A 180 21.28 0.09 19.29
CA ALA A 180 21.68 -0.91 20.28
C ALA A 180 21.25 -0.57 21.72
N GLU A 181 20.86 0.69 21.99
CA GLU A 181 20.46 1.15 23.32
C GLU A 181 19.24 0.40 23.86
N PHE A 182 18.31 -0.01 22.99
CA PHE A 182 17.15 -0.79 23.37
C PHE A 182 17.23 -2.28 23.04
N ASP A 183 18.25 -2.69 22.28
CA ASP A 183 18.38 -4.09 21.85
C ASP A 183 18.55 -5.04 23.05
N GLY A 184 19.35 -4.65 24.04
CA GLY A 184 19.53 -5.42 25.28
C GLY A 184 18.40 -5.32 26.29
N LYS A 185 17.37 -4.47 26.06
CA LYS A 185 16.23 -4.27 27.00
C LYS A 185 14.93 -4.82 26.45
N ALA A 186 14.85 -5.09 25.16
CA ALA A 186 13.66 -5.58 24.48
C ALA A 186 13.73 -7.12 24.29
N PRO A 187 12.62 -7.85 24.45
CA PRO A 187 12.58 -9.31 24.34
C PRO A 187 12.51 -9.77 22.87
N TRP A 188 13.49 -9.42 22.05
CA TRP A 188 13.55 -9.81 20.65
C TRP A 188 13.76 -11.32 20.47
N TYR A 189 13.39 -11.85 19.29
CA TYR A 189 13.77 -13.20 18.92
C TYR A 189 15.29 -13.27 18.64
N GLU A 190 15.98 -14.21 19.27
CA GLU A 190 17.45 -14.28 19.30
C GLU A 190 18.09 -14.69 17.95
N ASP A 191 17.32 -15.28 17.04
CA ASP A 191 17.83 -15.87 15.79
C ASP A 191 17.86 -14.90 14.59
N VAL A 192 18.05 -13.62 14.84
CA VAL A 192 18.18 -12.54 13.84
C VAL A 192 19.60 -12.00 13.89
N ALA A 193 20.35 -12.19 12.79
CA ALA A 193 21.75 -11.75 12.71
C ALA A 193 21.88 -10.28 12.32
N LYS A 194 21.04 -9.81 11.39
CA LYS A 194 21.05 -8.42 10.93
C LYS A 194 19.63 -7.87 10.85
N TRP A 195 19.40 -6.70 11.40
CA TRP A 195 18.09 -6.06 11.38
C TRP A 195 18.19 -4.57 11.07
N ALA A 196 17.09 -4.00 10.63
CA ALA A 196 16.91 -2.57 10.48
C ALA A 196 15.78 -2.06 11.38
N VAL A 197 15.81 -0.77 11.69
CA VAL A 197 14.85 -0.10 12.56
C VAL A 197 14.10 0.97 11.78
N PRO A 198 12.87 0.69 11.32
CA PRO A 198 11.97 1.74 10.83
C PRO A 198 11.67 2.74 11.96
N SER A 199 12.07 3.98 11.77
CA SER A 199 11.97 5.04 12.77
C SER A 199 11.37 6.31 12.16
N ARG A 200 10.88 7.22 13.00
CA ARG A 200 10.41 8.55 12.59
C ARG A 200 9.44 8.53 11.40
N LEU A 201 8.43 7.65 11.43
CA LEU A 201 7.37 7.63 10.42
C LEU A 201 6.42 8.81 10.62
N GLY A 202 6.44 9.75 9.68
CA GLY A 202 5.52 10.88 9.62
C GLY A 202 4.66 10.86 8.35
N VAL A 203 3.37 11.20 8.48
CA VAL A 203 2.43 11.37 7.36
C VAL A 203 1.71 12.68 7.52
N ALA A 204 1.75 13.54 6.51
CA ALA A 204 1.09 14.84 6.50
C ALA A 204 -0.38 14.73 6.90
N ALA A 205 -0.87 15.66 7.72
CA ALA A 205 -2.19 15.59 8.34
C ALA A 205 -3.34 15.44 7.31
N ASP A 206 -3.24 16.14 6.16
CA ASP A 206 -4.20 16.06 5.04
C ASP A 206 -4.14 14.73 4.27
N GLN A 207 -3.14 13.90 4.52
CA GLN A 207 -2.91 12.62 3.86
C GLN A 207 -3.11 11.41 4.78
N GLN A 208 -3.40 11.64 6.05
CA GLN A 208 -3.67 10.56 7.01
C GLN A 208 -4.96 9.79 6.67
N GLY A 209 -5.09 8.56 7.17
CA GLY A 209 -6.25 7.69 6.92
C GLY A 209 -6.31 7.06 5.52
N LYS A 210 -5.34 7.33 4.63
CA LYS A 210 -5.27 6.84 3.24
C LYS A 210 -4.36 5.61 3.05
N GLY A 211 -3.90 4.99 4.14
CA GLY A 211 -3.02 3.81 4.07
C GLY A 211 -1.54 4.13 3.77
N ILE A 212 -1.15 5.42 3.77
CA ILE A 212 0.21 5.86 3.43
C ILE A 212 1.24 5.31 4.42
N ALA A 213 0.96 5.33 5.72
CA ALA A 213 1.85 4.76 6.74
C ALA A 213 2.18 3.28 6.46
N LYS A 214 1.16 2.48 6.05
CA LYS A 214 1.36 1.09 5.65
C LYS A 214 2.27 0.95 4.44
N ARG A 215 2.10 1.80 3.42
CA ARG A 215 2.94 1.79 2.23
C ARG A 215 4.38 2.17 2.54
N MET A 216 4.60 3.18 3.40
CA MET A 216 5.93 3.58 3.85
C MET A 216 6.64 2.46 4.60
N LEU A 217 5.94 1.75 5.49
CA LEU A 217 6.49 0.59 6.20
C LEU A 217 6.84 -0.56 5.25
N MET A 218 5.99 -0.83 4.26
CA MET A 218 6.30 -1.85 3.25
C MET A 218 7.55 -1.48 2.46
N ALA A 219 7.67 -0.22 2.03
CA ALA A 219 8.87 0.27 1.34
C ALA A 219 10.12 0.21 2.22
N ALA A 220 10.01 0.51 3.51
CA ALA A 220 11.11 0.36 4.46
C ALA A 220 11.54 -1.11 4.63
N MET A 221 10.58 -2.04 4.67
CA MET A 221 10.89 -3.48 4.71
C MET A 221 11.56 -3.96 3.42
N ASP A 222 11.11 -3.48 2.26
CA ASP A 222 11.73 -3.83 0.98
C ASP A 222 13.17 -3.28 0.90
N ALA A 223 13.41 -2.04 1.33
CA ALA A 223 14.75 -1.46 1.43
C ALA A 223 15.63 -2.24 2.42
N ALA A 224 15.10 -2.65 3.57
CA ALA A 224 15.85 -3.49 4.53
C ALA A 224 16.24 -4.84 3.93
N ARG A 225 15.37 -5.48 3.12
CA ARG A 225 15.71 -6.72 2.37
C ARG A 225 16.84 -6.50 1.38
N GLU A 226 16.78 -5.40 0.63
CA GLU A 226 17.83 -5.03 -0.33
C GLU A 226 19.19 -4.79 0.35
N GLU A 227 19.17 -4.30 1.60
CA GLU A 227 20.35 -4.11 2.44
C GLU A 227 20.82 -5.41 3.13
N GLY A 228 20.10 -6.52 2.91
CA GLY A 228 20.44 -7.84 3.45
C GLY A 228 20.10 -8.03 4.93
N CYS A 229 19.07 -7.34 5.42
CA CYS A 229 18.57 -7.56 6.79
C CYS A 229 17.63 -8.78 6.85
N ASP A 230 17.70 -9.51 7.95
CA ASP A 230 16.85 -10.67 8.23
C ASP A 230 15.49 -10.28 8.83
N ALA A 231 15.44 -9.11 9.47
CA ALA A 231 14.27 -8.62 10.14
C ALA A 231 14.21 -7.09 10.23
N VAL A 232 13.04 -6.58 10.54
CA VAL A 232 12.85 -5.22 11.07
C VAL A 232 12.38 -5.30 12.52
N ARG A 233 12.90 -4.39 13.37
CA ARG A 233 12.56 -4.25 14.79
C ARG A 233 12.27 -2.79 15.11
N PHE A 234 11.26 -2.51 15.92
CA PHE A 234 11.00 -1.15 16.38
C PHE A 234 10.11 -1.13 17.62
N LEU A 235 10.11 0.00 18.30
CA LEU A 235 9.31 0.25 19.48
C LEU A 235 8.11 1.12 19.17
N VAL A 236 6.99 0.84 19.80
CA VAL A 236 5.76 1.66 19.71
C VAL A 236 5.29 1.98 21.12
N ALA A 237 5.11 3.26 21.41
CA ALA A 237 4.57 3.67 22.69
C ALA A 237 3.20 2.97 22.93
N LYS A 238 3.04 2.34 24.08
CA LYS A 238 1.80 1.62 24.43
C LYS A 238 0.61 2.57 24.52
N SER A 239 0.86 3.82 24.82
CA SER A 239 -0.11 4.92 24.82
C SER A 239 -0.62 5.32 23.44
N ASN A 240 0.07 4.92 22.34
CA ASN A 240 -0.31 5.32 20.98
C ASN A 240 -1.03 4.19 20.22
N PRO A 241 -2.39 4.20 20.14
CA PRO A 241 -3.17 3.15 19.48
C PRO A 241 -3.15 3.22 17.95
N ILE A 242 -2.74 4.34 17.35
CA ILE A 242 -2.83 4.57 15.90
C ILE A 242 -1.88 3.65 15.12
N PRO A 243 -0.56 3.62 15.43
CA PRO A 243 0.38 2.72 14.76
C PRO A 243 0.05 1.25 14.95
N GLN A 244 -0.46 0.86 16.12
CA GLN A 244 -0.77 -0.53 16.45
C GLN A 244 -1.74 -1.18 15.45
N ARG A 245 -2.75 -0.43 14.97
CA ARG A 245 -3.69 -0.92 13.94
C ARG A 245 -3.03 -1.13 12.57
N ALA A 246 -2.12 -0.24 12.20
CA ALA A 246 -1.39 -0.36 10.93
C ALA A 246 -0.46 -1.58 10.97
N TYR A 247 0.25 -1.82 12.06
CA TYR A 247 1.19 -2.92 12.24
C TYR A 247 0.50 -4.28 12.33
N ALA A 248 -0.65 -4.37 13.00
CA ALA A 248 -1.46 -5.59 13.01
C ALA A 248 -1.84 -6.03 11.58
N SER A 249 -2.15 -5.10 10.68
CA SER A 249 -2.49 -5.40 9.29
C SER A 249 -1.29 -5.86 8.43
N LEU A 250 -0.07 -5.70 8.93
CA LEU A 250 1.17 -6.11 8.27
C LEU A 250 1.79 -7.37 8.88
N CYS A 251 1.08 -8.03 9.81
CA CYS A 251 1.53 -9.26 10.48
C CYS A 251 2.90 -9.09 11.15
N PHE A 252 3.08 -8.01 11.92
CA PHE A 252 4.21 -7.89 12.83
C PHE A 252 3.93 -8.69 14.10
N ASP A 253 4.94 -9.38 14.59
CA ASP A 253 4.89 -10.06 15.88
C ASP A 253 5.16 -9.06 17.01
N VAL A 254 4.40 -9.15 18.08
CA VAL A 254 4.68 -8.44 19.33
C VAL A 254 5.51 -9.38 20.21
N CYS A 255 6.82 -9.11 20.27
CA CYS A 255 7.75 -9.94 21.04
C CYS A 255 7.61 -9.75 22.55
N GLY A 256 7.05 -8.63 22.99
CA GLY A 256 6.82 -8.28 24.37
C GLY A 256 6.80 -6.78 24.62
N GLU A 257 7.08 -6.40 25.85
CA GLU A 257 7.11 -5.00 26.30
C GLU A 257 8.48 -4.69 26.95
N CYS A 258 8.91 -3.46 26.83
CA CYS A 258 10.05 -2.93 27.58
C CYS A 258 9.71 -1.55 28.17
N GLU A 259 10.52 -1.11 29.13
CA GLU A 259 10.42 0.22 29.75
C GLU A 259 11.66 1.03 29.41
N LEU A 260 11.48 2.13 28.67
CA LEU A 260 12.54 3.01 28.22
C LEU A 260 12.07 4.47 28.31
N TRP A 261 12.96 5.36 28.66
CA TRP A 261 12.70 6.81 28.76
C TRP A 261 11.48 7.16 29.61
N GLY A 262 11.17 6.33 30.64
CA GLY A 262 10.03 6.52 31.53
C GLY A 262 8.67 6.13 30.96
N GLU A 263 8.62 5.50 29.78
CA GLU A 263 7.41 5.02 29.13
C GLU A 263 7.48 3.51 28.84
N ARG A 264 6.31 2.90 28.64
CA ARG A 264 6.16 1.51 28.22
C ARG A 264 6.01 1.40 26.72
N TRP A 265 6.79 0.50 26.13
CA TRP A 265 6.85 0.27 24.69
C TRP A 265 6.49 -1.17 24.36
N LEU A 266 5.73 -1.33 23.28
CA LEU A 266 5.54 -2.61 22.61
C LEU A 266 6.70 -2.85 21.66
N CYS A 267 7.30 -4.05 21.71
CA CYS A 267 8.42 -4.45 20.88
C CYS A 267 7.88 -5.23 19.67
N TYR A 268 7.94 -4.62 18.51
CA TYR A 268 7.49 -5.21 17.25
C TYR A 268 8.67 -5.75 16.45
N GLN A 269 8.55 -6.99 16.00
CA GLN A 269 9.51 -7.60 15.07
C GLN A 269 8.77 -8.24 13.91
N LYS A 270 9.39 -8.20 12.73
CA LYS A 270 8.97 -8.97 11.57
C LYS A 270 10.19 -9.50 10.84
N ARG A 271 10.21 -10.81 10.53
CA ARG A 271 11.16 -11.41 9.61
C ARG A 271 10.87 -10.95 8.18
N LEU A 272 11.91 -10.73 7.41
CA LEU A 272 11.87 -10.21 6.05
C LEU A 272 11.96 -11.31 4.99
#